data_f546605c40b341b82f7096b28a8d0d91
#
_entry.id   f546605c40b341b82f7096b28a8d0d91
#
_cell.length_a   1.000
_cell.length_b   1.000
_cell.length_c   1.000
_cell.angle_alpha   90.00
_cell.angle_beta   90.00
_cell.angle_gamma   90.00
#
_symmetry.space_group_name_H-M   'P 1'
#
loop_
_entity.id
_entity.type
_entity.pdbx_description
1 polymer ?
#
loop_
_entity_poly.entity_id
_entity_poly.type
_entity_poly.pdbx_seq_one_letter_code
_entity_poly.pdbx_strand_id
1 'polypeptide(L)'
;MRKEDKIAVIAQLGEYLKQYPHFYFVDVEGMNAATTSNLRRKCFEKGLKMVVVKNTLMEKALENAEENFDELKPVLVGTTALLLTETANVPAKLIKELNSKKQEKPAFKAAYAEGAIYVGADQLNTLAALKSKNELIADVIAALESPIMNVLSALENKENAQAAEPAAEAAPATEAAPATEPETAAEPAAE
;
A
#
# COMPACT_ATOMS: atom_id res chain seq x y z
N MET A 1 17.40 -34.52 3.31
CA MET A 1 16.58 -34.43 2.09
C MET A 1 17.21 -35.30 1.02
N ARG A 2 16.46 -36.25 0.52
CA ARG A 2 16.89 -37.13 -0.61
C ARG A 2 16.93 -36.34 -1.91
N LYS A 3 17.59 -36.88 -2.95
CA LYS A 3 17.66 -36.18 -4.25
C LYS A 3 16.27 -36.03 -4.89
N GLU A 4 15.42 -37.03 -4.73
CA GLU A 4 14.04 -37.06 -5.23
C GLU A 4 13.18 -35.97 -4.60
N ASP A 5 13.27 -35.79 -3.26
CA ASP A 5 12.55 -34.72 -2.53
C ASP A 5 12.92 -33.33 -3.02
N LYS A 6 14.20 -33.10 -3.35
CA LYS A 6 14.67 -31.81 -3.85
C LYS A 6 14.10 -31.48 -5.23
N ILE A 7 14.04 -32.49 -6.11
CA ILE A 7 13.47 -32.34 -7.45
C ILE A 7 11.98 -32.06 -7.36
N ALA A 8 11.26 -32.77 -6.47
CA ALA A 8 9.85 -32.53 -6.23
C ALA A 8 9.57 -31.10 -5.71
N VAL A 9 10.39 -30.60 -4.77
CA VAL A 9 10.27 -29.23 -4.25
C VAL A 9 10.54 -28.19 -5.33
N ILE A 10 11.57 -28.40 -6.18
CA ILE A 10 11.88 -27.49 -7.30
C ILE A 10 10.71 -27.45 -8.30
N ALA A 11 10.14 -28.61 -8.62
CA ALA A 11 8.99 -28.69 -9.51
C ALA A 11 7.76 -27.96 -8.93
N GLN A 12 7.45 -28.17 -7.65
CA GLN A 12 6.38 -27.44 -6.95
C GLN A 12 6.61 -25.94 -6.90
N LEU A 13 7.85 -25.49 -6.69
CA LEU A 13 8.17 -24.05 -6.73
C LEU A 13 7.97 -23.48 -8.14
N GLY A 14 8.38 -24.21 -9.18
CA GLY A 14 8.14 -23.81 -10.56
C GLY A 14 6.64 -23.68 -10.90
N GLU A 15 5.81 -24.60 -10.39
CA GLU A 15 4.35 -24.49 -10.53
C GLU A 15 3.80 -23.28 -9.80
N TYR A 16 4.28 -22.97 -8.59
CA TYR A 16 3.85 -21.78 -7.85
C TYR A 16 4.25 -20.49 -8.54
N LEU A 17 5.45 -20.40 -9.11
CA LEU A 17 5.90 -19.24 -9.87
C LEU A 17 5.07 -19.02 -11.16
N LYS A 18 4.57 -20.09 -11.77
CA LYS A 18 3.65 -20.01 -12.92
C LYS A 18 2.22 -19.63 -12.51
N GLN A 19 1.77 -20.06 -11.33
CA GLN A 19 0.43 -19.83 -10.83
C GLN A 19 0.25 -18.39 -10.33
N TYR A 20 1.27 -17.84 -9.67
CA TYR A 20 1.22 -16.52 -9.05
C TYR A 20 2.09 -15.52 -9.81
N PRO A 21 1.50 -14.45 -10.38
CA PRO A 21 2.23 -13.48 -11.18
C PRO A 21 3.17 -12.58 -10.36
N HIS A 22 2.96 -12.49 -9.05
CA HIS A 22 3.75 -11.64 -8.16
C HIS A 22 4.30 -12.44 -6.99
N PHE A 23 5.59 -12.25 -6.71
CA PHE A 23 6.22 -12.89 -5.57
C PHE A 23 7.22 -11.95 -4.88
N TYR A 24 7.39 -12.16 -3.56
CA TYR A 24 8.21 -11.34 -2.69
C TYR A 24 9.17 -12.20 -1.89
N PHE A 25 10.42 -11.77 -1.80
CA PHE A 25 11.43 -12.34 -0.92
C PHE A 25 11.55 -11.50 0.34
N VAL A 26 11.35 -12.15 1.46
CA VAL A 26 11.31 -11.50 2.77
C VAL A 26 12.24 -12.23 3.73
N ASP A 27 12.97 -11.47 4.54
CA ASP A 27 13.81 -12.02 5.59
C ASP A 27 12.99 -12.29 6.85
N VAL A 28 13.07 -13.53 7.30
CA VAL A 28 12.40 -14.00 8.54
C VAL A 28 13.40 -14.43 9.60
N GLU A 29 14.69 -14.07 9.43
CA GLU A 29 15.73 -14.41 10.36
C GLU A 29 15.50 -13.78 11.73
N GLY A 30 15.70 -14.56 12.82
CA GLY A 30 15.57 -14.07 14.19
C GLY A 30 14.12 -13.82 14.65
N MET A 31 13.10 -14.18 13.86
CA MET A 31 11.71 -14.09 14.30
C MET A 31 11.37 -15.20 15.31
N ASN A 32 10.67 -14.82 16.39
CA ASN A 32 10.16 -15.77 17.37
C ASN A 32 9.03 -16.65 16.77
N ALA A 33 8.80 -17.84 17.29
CA ALA A 33 7.76 -18.75 16.83
C ALA A 33 6.35 -18.11 16.87
N ALA A 34 6.05 -17.31 17.90
CA ALA A 34 4.79 -16.59 18.01
C ALA A 34 4.63 -15.55 16.89
N THR A 35 5.67 -14.77 16.59
CA THR A 35 5.64 -13.76 15.52
C THR A 35 5.52 -14.40 14.14
N THR A 36 6.23 -15.52 13.91
CA THR A 36 6.13 -16.28 12.66
C THR A 36 4.72 -16.87 12.48
N SER A 37 4.10 -17.37 13.54
CA SER A 37 2.73 -17.88 13.51
C SER A 37 1.73 -16.76 13.19
N ASN A 38 1.90 -15.58 13.80
CA ASN A 38 1.07 -14.41 13.53
C ASN A 38 1.25 -13.91 12.08
N LEU A 39 2.49 -13.91 11.57
CA LEU A 39 2.77 -13.58 10.17
C LEU A 39 2.02 -14.53 9.23
N ARG A 40 2.10 -15.84 9.45
CA ARG A 40 1.39 -16.84 8.64
C ARG A 40 -0.12 -16.64 8.66
N ARG A 41 -0.72 -16.32 9.83
CA ARG A 41 -2.16 -16.04 9.94
C ARG A 41 -2.55 -14.81 9.11
N LYS A 42 -1.80 -13.72 9.25
CA LYS A 42 -2.05 -12.51 8.46
C LYS A 42 -1.85 -12.70 6.96
N CYS A 43 -0.87 -13.52 6.57
CA CYS A 43 -0.70 -13.91 5.17
C CYS A 43 -1.94 -14.65 4.68
N PHE A 44 -2.42 -15.63 5.45
CA PHE A 44 -3.61 -16.40 5.09
C PHE A 44 -4.88 -15.53 5.00
N GLU A 45 -5.10 -14.62 5.97
CA GLU A 45 -6.23 -13.67 5.98
C GLU A 45 -6.24 -12.75 4.75
N LYS A 46 -5.06 -12.39 4.24
CA LYS A 46 -4.89 -11.54 3.04
C LYS A 46 -4.74 -12.33 1.73
N GLY A 47 -4.94 -13.65 1.76
CA GLY A 47 -4.83 -14.50 0.58
C GLY A 47 -3.40 -14.69 0.06
N LEU A 48 -2.39 -14.46 0.90
CA LEU A 48 -0.98 -14.64 0.56
C LEU A 48 -0.53 -16.06 0.91
N LYS A 49 0.19 -16.70 -0.01
CA LYS A 49 0.82 -17.99 0.24
C LYS A 49 2.27 -17.79 0.69
N MET A 50 2.58 -18.15 1.92
CA MET A 50 3.93 -18.08 2.46
C MET A 50 4.61 -19.45 2.42
N VAL A 51 5.75 -19.53 1.73
CA VAL A 51 6.58 -20.74 1.61
C VAL A 51 8.00 -20.40 2.05
N VAL A 52 8.57 -21.22 2.93
CA VAL A 52 9.97 -21.10 3.35
C VAL A 52 10.74 -22.26 2.77
N VAL A 53 11.71 -21.96 1.94
CA VAL A 53 12.50 -22.94 1.22
C VAL A 53 13.99 -22.58 1.30
N LYS A 54 14.85 -23.58 1.12
CA LYS A 54 16.28 -23.34 1.03
C LYS A 54 16.64 -22.52 -0.21
N ASN A 55 17.47 -21.49 -0.05
CA ASN A 55 17.85 -20.55 -1.11
C ASN A 55 18.36 -21.25 -2.38
N THR A 56 19.22 -22.27 -2.23
CA THR A 56 19.76 -23.03 -3.38
C THR A 56 18.70 -23.82 -4.18
N LEU A 57 17.54 -24.15 -3.57
CA LEU A 57 16.42 -24.77 -4.30
C LEU A 57 15.57 -23.71 -5.00
N MET A 58 15.45 -22.54 -4.38
CA MET A 58 14.76 -21.39 -4.95
C MET A 58 15.52 -20.84 -6.16
N GLU A 59 16.84 -20.72 -6.07
CA GLU A 59 17.72 -20.33 -7.17
C GLU A 59 17.53 -21.25 -8.39
N LYS A 60 17.53 -22.58 -8.20
CA LYS A 60 17.28 -23.55 -9.26
C LYS A 60 15.85 -23.48 -9.81
N ALA A 61 14.87 -23.15 -8.99
CA ALA A 61 13.50 -22.96 -9.45
C ALA A 61 13.38 -21.70 -10.32
N LEU A 62 14.09 -20.63 -9.98
CA LEU A 62 14.16 -19.40 -10.77
C LEU A 62 14.91 -19.60 -12.10
N GLU A 63 15.98 -20.42 -12.11
CA GLU A 63 16.70 -20.77 -13.34
C GLU A 63 15.83 -21.58 -14.32
N ASN A 64 14.94 -22.40 -13.80
CA ASN A 64 13.99 -23.17 -14.61
C ASN A 64 12.75 -22.37 -15.04
N ALA A 65 12.59 -21.15 -14.55
CA ALA A 65 11.51 -20.26 -14.96
C ALA A 65 11.83 -19.63 -16.33
N GLU A 66 10.80 -19.29 -17.08
CA GLU A 66 10.91 -18.73 -18.43
C GLU A 66 11.43 -17.30 -18.47
N GLU A 67 11.42 -16.62 -17.32
CA GLU A 67 11.85 -15.22 -17.18
C GLU A 67 13.25 -15.12 -16.55
N ASN A 68 13.98 -14.06 -16.92
CA ASN A 68 15.33 -13.80 -16.40
C ASN A 68 15.26 -13.19 -15.00
N PHE A 69 15.54 -14.00 -14.00
CA PHE A 69 15.59 -13.59 -12.58
C PHE A 69 17.02 -13.48 -12.03
N ASP A 70 18.01 -13.23 -12.90
CA ASP A 70 19.41 -13.18 -12.48
C ASP A 70 19.70 -12.10 -11.44
N GLU A 71 18.98 -10.98 -11.48
CA GLU A 71 19.09 -9.89 -10.50
C GLU A 71 18.61 -10.28 -9.10
N LEU A 72 17.79 -11.33 -8.97
CA LEU A 72 17.29 -11.80 -7.68
C LEU A 72 18.25 -12.78 -7.00
N LYS A 73 19.16 -13.42 -7.75
CA LYS A 73 20.14 -14.39 -7.19
C LYS A 73 21.01 -13.82 -6.08
N PRO A 74 21.61 -12.61 -6.22
CA PRO A 74 22.47 -12.05 -5.16
C PRO A 74 21.70 -11.69 -3.88
N VAL A 75 20.38 -11.56 -3.96
CA VAL A 75 19.52 -11.22 -2.81
C VAL A 75 19.15 -12.44 -1.97
N LEU A 76 19.30 -13.66 -2.51
CA LEU A 76 18.97 -14.92 -1.84
C LEU A 76 20.05 -15.34 -0.82
N VAL A 77 20.39 -14.44 0.11
CA VAL A 77 21.34 -14.69 1.20
C VAL A 77 20.59 -14.73 2.53
N GLY A 78 20.99 -15.63 3.45
CA GLY A 78 20.35 -15.77 4.76
C GLY A 78 19.02 -16.53 4.71
N THR A 79 18.16 -16.32 5.70
CA THR A 79 16.84 -16.99 5.78
C THR A 79 15.82 -16.22 4.93
N THR A 80 15.33 -16.85 3.87
CA THR A 80 14.39 -16.23 2.95
C THR A 80 13.05 -16.94 2.97
N ALA A 81 11.97 -16.19 3.10
CA ALA A 81 10.61 -16.64 2.89
C ALA A 81 10.09 -16.08 1.56
N LEU A 82 9.40 -16.92 0.81
CA LEU A 82 8.70 -16.58 -0.42
C LEU A 82 7.25 -16.28 -0.09
N LEU A 83 6.77 -15.09 -0.44
CA LEU A 83 5.35 -14.72 -0.40
C LEU A 83 4.84 -14.66 -1.83
N LEU A 84 3.80 -15.42 -2.12
CA LEU A 84 3.16 -15.51 -3.42
C LEU A 84 1.79 -14.85 -3.37
N THR A 85 1.44 -14.09 -4.41
CA THR A 85 0.19 -13.33 -4.46
C THR A 85 -0.29 -13.08 -5.88
N GLU A 86 -1.58 -12.83 -6.00
CA GLU A 86 -2.22 -12.37 -7.24
C GLU A 86 -2.20 -10.84 -7.38
N THR A 87 -2.09 -10.12 -6.26
CA THR A 87 -2.10 -8.65 -6.21
C THR A 87 -0.75 -8.11 -5.74
N ALA A 88 -0.14 -7.22 -6.52
CA ALA A 88 1.20 -6.71 -6.26
C ALA A 88 1.33 -5.94 -4.93
N ASN A 89 0.34 -5.16 -4.50
CA ASN A 89 0.45 -4.25 -3.36
C ASN A 89 0.24 -4.89 -1.98
N VAL A 90 -0.45 -6.04 -1.91
CA VAL A 90 -0.88 -6.64 -0.64
C VAL A 90 0.29 -7.05 0.26
N PRO A 91 1.34 -7.75 -0.23
CA PRO A 91 2.48 -8.12 0.61
C PRO A 91 3.25 -6.90 1.12
N ALA A 92 3.43 -5.88 0.28
CA ALA A 92 4.14 -4.66 0.66
C ALA A 92 3.40 -3.88 1.77
N LYS A 93 2.08 -3.74 1.66
CA LYS A 93 1.23 -3.15 2.70
C LYS A 93 1.30 -3.94 4.01
N LEU A 94 1.30 -5.29 3.93
CA LEU A 94 1.41 -6.16 5.11
C LEU A 94 2.77 -6.00 5.80
N ILE A 95 3.87 -6.00 5.06
CA ILE A 95 5.22 -5.82 5.60
C ILE A 95 5.32 -4.44 6.26
N LYS A 96 4.82 -3.39 5.63
CA LYS A 96 4.79 -2.03 6.19
C LYS A 96 3.97 -1.95 7.48
N GLU A 97 2.81 -2.60 7.53
CA GLU A 97 1.95 -2.69 8.72
C GLU A 97 2.65 -3.42 9.89
N LEU A 98 3.44 -4.43 9.61
CA LEU A 98 4.20 -5.16 10.61
C LEU A 98 5.40 -4.35 11.12
N ASN A 99 6.15 -3.72 10.21
CA ASN A 99 7.31 -2.91 10.56
C ASN A 99 6.92 -1.64 11.34
N SER A 100 5.73 -1.06 11.10
CA SER A 100 5.23 0.10 11.86
C SER A 100 4.98 -0.22 13.35
N LYS A 101 4.82 -1.49 13.73
CA LYS A 101 4.63 -1.95 15.12
C LYS A 101 5.95 -2.16 15.90
N LYS A 102 7.04 -1.47 15.54
CA LYS A 102 8.39 -1.58 16.16
C LYS A 102 9.04 -2.96 16.01
N GLN A 103 8.62 -3.74 15.06
CA GLN A 103 9.29 -4.98 14.68
C GLN A 103 10.07 -4.70 13.39
N GLU A 104 11.40 -4.77 13.46
CA GLU A 104 12.27 -4.59 12.28
C GLU A 104 12.13 -5.74 11.26
N LYS A 105 11.41 -6.79 11.64
CA LYS A 105 11.21 -8.00 10.83
C LYS A 105 9.72 -8.36 10.74
N PRO A 106 9.26 -8.80 9.56
CA PRO A 106 10.01 -9.29 8.39
C PRO A 106 10.61 -8.16 7.55
N ALA A 107 11.91 -8.27 7.20
CA ALA A 107 12.59 -7.30 6.33
C ALA A 107 12.36 -7.65 4.86
N PHE A 108 12.09 -6.65 4.04
CA PHE A 108 11.95 -6.81 2.60
C PHE A 108 13.33 -6.94 1.94
N LYS A 109 13.51 -7.93 1.07
CA LYS A 109 14.74 -8.16 0.28
C LYS A 109 14.56 -7.76 -1.17
N ALA A 110 13.63 -8.40 -1.83
CA ALA A 110 13.31 -8.13 -3.23
C ALA A 110 11.88 -8.59 -3.55
N ALA A 111 11.35 -8.09 -4.65
CA ALA A 111 10.08 -8.53 -5.20
C ALA A 111 10.11 -8.54 -6.72
N TYR A 112 9.28 -9.40 -7.28
CA TYR A 112 8.87 -9.36 -8.66
C TYR A 112 7.40 -8.99 -8.74
N ALA A 113 7.09 -7.86 -9.35
CA ALA A 113 5.73 -7.37 -9.48
C ALA A 113 5.54 -6.66 -10.83
N GLU A 114 4.45 -7.00 -11.53
CA GLU A 114 4.05 -6.38 -12.81
C GLU A 114 5.15 -6.40 -13.89
N GLY A 115 5.96 -7.48 -13.93
CA GLY A 115 7.03 -7.64 -14.91
C GLY A 115 8.31 -6.87 -14.57
N ALA A 116 8.39 -6.23 -13.40
CA ALA A 116 9.55 -5.50 -12.93
C ALA A 116 10.14 -6.11 -11.64
N ILE A 117 11.46 -6.05 -11.54
CA ILE A 117 12.20 -6.52 -10.36
C ILE A 117 12.50 -5.32 -9.46
N TYR A 118 12.16 -5.44 -8.20
CA TYR A 118 12.41 -4.44 -7.16
C TYR A 118 13.36 -5.01 -6.12
N VAL A 119 14.54 -4.42 -5.98
CA VAL A 119 15.58 -4.85 -5.04
C VAL A 119 15.83 -3.77 -4.00
N GLY A 120 15.91 -4.16 -2.72
CA GLY A 120 16.24 -3.27 -1.62
C GLY A 120 15.03 -2.71 -0.85
N ALA A 121 15.28 -2.42 0.43
CA ALA A 121 14.24 -2.00 1.38
C ALA A 121 13.55 -0.68 0.99
N ASP A 122 14.23 0.21 0.26
CA ASP A 122 13.71 1.51 -0.18
C ASP A 122 12.53 1.36 -1.13
N GLN A 123 12.52 0.28 -1.93
CA GLN A 123 11.45 0.00 -2.90
C GLN A 123 10.14 -0.47 -2.26
N LEU A 124 10.15 -0.81 -0.97
CA LEU A 124 8.95 -1.22 -0.26
C LEU A 124 7.86 -0.14 -0.26
N ASN A 125 8.23 1.12 -0.15
CA ASN A 125 7.27 2.23 -0.18
C ASN A 125 6.63 2.39 -1.56
N THR A 126 7.42 2.25 -2.61
CA THR A 126 6.96 2.27 -4.00
C THR A 126 5.97 1.12 -4.26
N LEU A 127 6.33 -0.11 -3.85
CA LEU A 127 5.46 -1.28 -3.95
C LEU A 127 4.17 -1.16 -3.15
N ALA A 128 4.22 -0.53 -1.97
CA ALA A 128 3.02 -0.28 -1.16
C ALA A 128 2.11 0.79 -1.77
N ALA A 129 2.66 1.70 -2.59
CA ALA A 129 1.94 2.75 -3.30
C ALA A 129 1.35 2.26 -4.64
N LEU A 130 1.84 1.13 -5.18
CA LEU A 130 1.25 0.53 -6.38
C LEU A 130 -0.23 0.25 -6.14
N LYS A 131 -1.05 0.62 -7.10
CA LYS A 131 -2.47 0.31 -7.12
C LYS A 131 -2.69 -1.05 -7.77
N SER A 132 -3.64 -1.81 -7.26
CA SER A 132 -4.03 -3.06 -7.92
C SER A 132 -4.74 -2.78 -9.25
N LYS A 133 -4.77 -3.76 -10.15
CA LYS A 133 -5.47 -3.65 -11.43
C LYS A 133 -6.91 -3.16 -11.26
N ASN A 134 -7.61 -3.67 -10.26
CA ASN A 134 -9.00 -3.29 -9.99
C ASN A 134 -9.10 -1.86 -9.43
N GLU A 135 -8.14 -1.44 -8.59
CA GLU A 135 -8.05 -0.07 -8.08
C GLU A 135 -7.79 0.93 -9.22
N LEU A 136 -6.91 0.58 -10.19
CA LEU A 136 -6.66 1.42 -11.37
C LEU A 136 -7.89 1.56 -12.26
N ILE A 137 -8.65 0.48 -12.47
CA ILE A 137 -9.89 0.52 -13.23
C ILE A 137 -10.93 1.39 -12.50
N ALA A 138 -11.06 1.24 -11.19
CA ALA A 138 -11.96 2.06 -10.38
C ALA A 138 -11.58 3.55 -10.44
N ASP A 139 -10.29 3.89 -10.39
CA ASP A 139 -9.82 5.27 -10.54
C ASP A 139 -10.20 5.88 -11.90
N VAL A 140 -10.06 5.11 -12.98
CA VAL A 140 -10.45 5.58 -14.33
C VAL A 140 -11.95 5.83 -14.38
N ILE A 141 -12.77 4.93 -13.83
CA ILE A 141 -14.22 5.11 -13.77
C ILE A 141 -14.57 6.36 -12.94
N ALA A 142 -13.96 6.49 -11.75
CA ALA A 142 -14.17 7.66 -10.88
C ALA A 142 -13.73 8.98 -11.55
N ALA A 143 -12.64 8.97 -12.33
CA ALA A 143 -12.21 10.14 -13.09
C ALA A 143 -13.20 10.55 -14.20
N LEU A 144 -13.88 9.58 -14.81
CA LEU A 144 -14.92 9.83 -15.82
C LEU A 144 -16.25 10.27 -15.19
N GLU A 145 -16.58 9.77 -14.00
CA GLU A 145 -17.78 10.12 -13.27
C GLU A 145 -17.66 11.45 -12.50
N SER A 146 -16.43 11.84 -12.10
CA SER A 146 -16.23 13.02 -11.25
C SER A 146 -16.74 14.34 -11.85
N PRO A 147 -16.64 14.63 -13.16
CA PRO A 147 -17.24 15.84 -13.75
C PRO A 147 -18.76 15.86 -13.60
N ILE A 148 -19.42 14.70 -13.76
CA ILE A 148 -20.88 14.58 -13.67
C ILE A 148 -21.32 14.78 -12.21
N MET A 149 -20.61 14.15 -11.27
CA MET A 149 -20.90 14.30 -9.84
C MET A 149 -20.67 15.72 -9.35
N ASN A 150 -19.65 16.40 -9.85
CA ASN A 150 -19.38 17.80 -9.50
C ASN A 150 -20.49 18.74 -10.00
N VAL A 151 -21.03 18.51 -11.20
CA VAL A 151 -22.17 19.27 -11.72
C VAL A 151 -23.44 18.97 -10.92
N LEU A 152 -23.67 17.70 -10.58
CA LEU A 152 -24.82 17.29 -9.80
C LEU A 152 -24.81 17.92 -8.40
N SER A 153 -23.69 17.85 -7.70
CA SER A 153 -23.54 18.47 -6.38
C SER A 153 -23.61 19.99 -6.43
N ALA A 154 -23.16 20.63 -7.52
CA ALA A 154 -23.32 22.07 -7.73
C ALA A 154 -24.80 22.45 -7.97
N LEU A 155 -25.58 21.60 -8.64
CA LEU A 155 -27.00 21.80 -8.81
C LEU A 155 -27.78 21.58 -7.50
N GLU A 156 -27.49 20.52 -6.77
CA GLU A 156 -28.09 20.23 -5.46
C GLU A 156 -27.81 21.35 -4.45
N ASN A 157 -26.58 21.87 -4.45
CA ASN A 157 -26.22 23.02 -3.61
C ASN A 157 -26.95 24.31 -4.01
N LYS A 158 -27.23 24.51 -5.31
CA LYS A 158 -28.05 25.62 -5.79
C LYS A 158 -29.54 25.46 -5.40
N GLU A 159 -30.09 24.26 -5.51
CA GLU A 159 -31.46 23.99 -5.06
C GLU A 159 -31.60 24.19 -3.55
N ASN A 160 -30.64 23.72 -2.75
CA ASN A 160 -30.63 23.95 -1.30
C ASN A 160 -30.40 25.41 -0.93
N ALA A 161 -29.62 26.16 -1.70
CA ALA A 161 -29.44 27.60 -1.49
C ALA A 161 -30.70 28.40 -1.86
N GLN A 162 -31.46 28.01 -2.93
CA GLN A 162 -32.72 28.60 -3.28
C GLN A 162 -33.87 28.21 -2.35
N ALA A 163 -33.77 27.04 -1.70
CA ALA A 163 -34.75 26.62 -0.67
C ALA A 163 -34.50 27.29 0.69
N ALA A 164 -33.33 27.90 0.90
CA ALA A 164 -32.98 28.66 2.10
C ALA A 164 -33.29 30.18 2.01
N GLU A 165 -33.80 30.67 0.86
CA GLU A 165 -34.11 32.08 0.64
C GLU A 165 -35.60 32.31 0.45
N PRO A 166 -36.47 32.01 1.45
CA PRO A 166 -37.64 32.82 1.67
C PRO A 166 -37.97 33.04 3.15
N ALA A 167 -37.04 33.60 3.95
CA ALA A 167 -37.35 33.99 5.32
C ALA A 167 -36.47 35.12 5.87
N ALA A 168 -36.09 36.10 5.02
CA ALA A 168 -35.39 37.29 5.52
C ALA A 168 -35.73 38.52 4.69
N GLU A 169 -37.04 38.76 4.47
CA GLU A 169 -37.53 40.05 3.99
C GLU A 169 -38.84 40.42 4.72
N ALA A 170 -38.71 40.97 5.93
CA ALA A 170 -39.69 41.85 6.54
C ALA A 170 -39.17 42.38 7.88
N ALA A 171 -38.58 43.56 7.89
CA ALA A 171 -38.90 44.64 8.84
C ALA A 171 -37.98 45.83 8.68
N PRO A 172 -38.53 47.04 8.70
CA PRO A 172 -37.89 48.22 8.14
C PRO A 172 -37.08 49.07 9.18
N ALA A 173 -36.18 49.84 8.59
CA ALA A 173 -35.61 51.12 9.01
C ALA A 173 -36.04 51.75 10.36
N THR A 174 -35.01 52.22 11.11
CA THR A 174 -34.97 53.58 11.69
C THR A 174 -33.54 53.86 12.17
N GLU A 175 -32.83 54.70 11.45
CA GLU A 175 -32.32 56.02 11.78
C GLU A 175 -31.50 56.17 13.07
N ALA A 176 -30.21 56.46 12.97
CA ALA A 176 -29.49 57.64 13.46
C ALA A 176 -27.98 57.41 13.64
N ALA A 177 -27.22 58.06 12.81
CA ALA A 177 -25.81 58.43 13.12
C ALA A 177 -25.80 59.68 14.07
N PRO A 178 -24.66 60.29 14.50
CA PRO A 178 -23.26 60.04 14.26
C PRO A 178 -22.30 60.32 15.45
N ALA A 179 -20.97 60.16 15.15
CA ALA A 179 -19.81 60.86 15.77
C ALA A 179 -19.29 60.31 17.13
N THR A 180 -18.06 60.01 17.33
CA THR A 180 -16.82 60.78 17.25
C THR A 180 -15.64 59.87 17.61
N GLU A 181 -14.60 59.91 16.84
CA GLU A 181 -13.21 59.67 17.29
C GLU A 181 -12.80 60.81 18.28
N PRO A 182 -11.68 60.79 19.02
CA PRO A 182 -10.37 60.23 18.68
C PRO A 182 -9.48 59.76 19.87
N GLU A 183 -8.40 59.09 19.50
CA GLU A 183 -7.00 59.38 19.89
C GLU A 183 -6.41 58.94 21.24
N THR A 184 -5.23 58.40 21.05
CA THR A 184 -3.96 58.48 21.77
C THR A 184 -3.55 57.28 22.63
N ALA A 185 -2.59 56.56 22.09
CA ALA A 185 -1.17 56.52 22.44
C ALA A 185 -0.77 55.86 23.77
N ALA A 186 0.15 54.96 23.63
CA ALA A 186 1.42 54.80 24.34
C ALA A 186 1.70 53.39 24.86
N GLU A 187 2.62 52.75 24.18
CA GLU A 187 3.67 51.91 24.79
C GLU A 187 4.46 52.72 25.85
N PRO A 188 5.27 52.18 26.79
CA PRO A 188 6.19 51.07 26.56
C PRO A 188 6.55 50.17 27.79
N ALA A 189 7.26 49.08 27.47
CA ALA A 189 8.47 48.52 28.07
C ALA A 189 8.50 47.88 29.49
N ALA A 190 9.13 46.74 29.48
CA ALA A 190 10.15 46.18 30.37
C ALA A 190 9.72 45.64 31.76
N GLU A 191 9.86 44.37 31.97
CA GLU A 191 10.98 43.66 32.63
C GLU A 191 10.87 42.17 32.45
#